data_f271158da5cab53051bc3a77752a6526
#
_entry.id   f271158da5cab53051bc3a77752a6526
#
_cell.length_a   1.000
_cell.length_b   1.000
_cell.length_c   1.000
_cell.angle_alpha   90.00
_cell.angle_beta   90.00
_cell.angle_gamma   90.00
#
_symmetry.space_group_name_H-M   'P 1'
#
loop_
_entity.id
_entity.type
_entity.pdbx_description
1 polymer ?
#
loop_
_entity_poly.entity_id
_entity_poly.type
_entity_poly.pdbx_seq_one_letter_code
_entity_poly.pdbx_strand_id
1 'polypeptide(L)'
;ALAAMSVRPSLSFAAFRESETKFVSLRPSIDKRRFVSRAVEVIIKEVKPKIKDEKLRWMFENCFPNTLDTTVRYKMKNDRPDTFIITGDIDAMWLRDSSAQVWPYLPLMKDDRDLQFLIAGLINRQTECILIDPYANAFNDGPLGSYWETDHTQHMVKELHERKWEIDSLCYPIRLAYQYWTLTKDTSIFSADWHEAMKLVVRTFKEQQRKQGIGTYSFSRDCDRPTDSQINNGWGAPVKPVGLIVSSFRPSDDATQFGFLIPSNMFAVVSLRQLSEIEHAVYNHIDFAKECIALA
;
A
#
# COMPACT_ATOMS: atom_id res chain seq x y z
N ALA A 1 -20.45 -18.65 71.02
CA ALA A 1 -19.71 -17.45 70.71
C ALA A 1 -18.67 -17.74 69.60
N LEU A 2 -18.97 -17.47 68.36
CA LEU A 2 -18.03 -17.54 67.25
C LEU A 2 -17.56 -16.13 66.89
N ALA A 3 -16.29 -15.87 67.13
CA ALA A 3 -15.65 -14.66 66.71
C ALA A 3 -15.23 -14.76 65.23
N ALA A 4 -15.82 -13.94 64.38
CA ALA A 4 -15.41 -13.82 62.99
C ALA A 4 -14.20 -12.87 62.91
N MET A 5 -13.03 -13.41 62.58
CA MET A 5 -11.83 -12.65 62.20
C MET A 5 -11.96 -12.22 60.75
N SER A 6 -12.20 -10.94 60.51
CA SER A 6 -12.12 -10.35 59.17
C SER A 6 -10.66 -10.04 58.85
N VAL A 7 -10.07 -10.83 57.95
CA VAL A 7 -8.77 -10.52 57.32
C VAL A 7 -9.03 -9.62 56.11
N ARG A 8 -8.66 -8.34 56.22
CA ARG A 8 -8.58 -7.45 55.05
C ARG A 8 -7.25 -7.68 54.37
N PRO A 9 -7.24 -8.00 53.06
CA PRO A 9 -6.00 -7.96 52.33
C PRO A 9 -5.61 -6.52 52.05
N SER A 10 -4.49 -6.08 52.59
CA SER A 10 -3.85 -4.82 52.20
C SER A 10 -3.21 -5.02 50.84
N LEU A 11 -3.88 -4.54 49.78
CA LEU A 11 -3.25 -4.36 48.47
C LEU A 11 -2.26 -3.20 48.62
N SER A 12 -0.98 -3.52 48.81
CA SER A 12 0.09 -2.57 48.59
C SER A 12 0.22 -2.36 47.10
N PHE A 13 -0.30 -1.23 46.61
CA PHE A 13 0.11 -0.71 45.29
C PHE A 13 1.60 -0.38 45.39
N ALA A 14 2.43 -1.30 44.90
CA ALA A 14 3.80 -0.97 44.60
C ALA A 14 3.74 0.12 43.53
N ALA A 15 4.09 1.35 43.88
CA ALA A 15 4.28 2.43 42.93
C ALA A 15 5.36 1.96 41.95
N PHE A 16 4.97 1.64 40.72
CA PHE A 16 5.90 1.54 39.65
C PHE A 16 6.60 2.91 39.58
N ARG A 17 7.84 2.97 40.05
CA ARG A 17 8.74 4.06 39.68
C ARG A 17 8.89 3.96 38.14
N GLU A 18 8.25 4.88 37.43
CA GLU A 18 8.63 5.18 36.08
C GLU A 18 10.12 5.50 36.11
N SER A 19 10.93 4.55 35.63
CA SER A 19 12.31 4.88 35.30
C SER A 19 12.22 6.01 34.28
N GLU A 20 12.91 7.12 34.49
CA GLU A 20 13.05 8.18 33.51
C GLU A 20 13.64 7.55 32.23
N THR A 21 12.79 7.04 31.35
CA THR A 21 13.19 6.51 30.05
C THR A 21 13.60 7.71 29.21
N LYS A 22 14.90 7.93 29.14
CA LYS A 22 15.46 8.99 28.33
C LYS A 22 15.14 8.65 26.85
N PHE A 23 14.31 9.46 26.23
CA PHE A 23 13.92 9.30 24.83
C PHE A 23 15.09 9.65 23.88
N VAL A 24 15.89 8.63 23.54
CA VAL A 24 17.02 8.77 22.62
C VAL A 24 16.55 8.43 21.21
N SER A 25 16.98 9.18 20.19
CA SER A 25 16.67 8.89 18.79
C SER A 25 17.21 7.52 18.39
N LEU A 26 16.36 6.72 17.72
CA LEU A 26 16.67 5.40 17.19
C LEU A 26 16.92 5.44 15.67
N ARG A 27 16.91 6.63 15.06
CA ARG A 27 17.20 6.76 13.63
C ARG A 27 18.61 6.24 13.31
N PRO A 28 18.81 5.55 12.19
CA PRO A 28 20.14 5.21 11.72
C PRO A 28 21.01 6.46 11.56
N SER A 29 22.33 6.31 11.73
CA SER A 29 23.28 7.36 11.35
C SER A 29 23.09 7.72 9.87
N ILE A 30 23.38 8.96 9.49
CA ILE A 30 23.06 9.50 8.15
C ILE A 30 23.66 8.66 7.01
N ASP A 31 24.84 8.10 7.22
CA ASP A 31 25.57 7.23 6.28
C ASP A 31 24.92 5.84 6.11
N LYS A 32 24.03 5.43 7.04
CA LYS A 32 23.31 4.16 7.01
C LYS A 32 21.86 4.29 6.56
N ARG A 33 21.37 5.51 6.37
CA ARG A 33 20.01 5.73 5.86
C ARG A 33 19.91 5.34 4.41
N ARG A 34 18.80 4.74 4.04
CA ARG A 34 18.54 4.32 2.66
C ARG A 34 18.35 5.49 1.71
N PHE A 35 17.68 6.54 2.19
CA PHE A 35 17.47 7.78 1.44
C PHE A 35 17.40 8.96 2.41
N VAL A 36 18.02 10.09 2.04
CA VAL A 36 18.01 11.31 2.83
C VAL A 36 17.33 12.42 2.03
N SER A 37 16.12 12.82 2.45
CA SER A 37 15.42 13.96 1.87
C SER A 37 15.74 15.23 2.65
N ARG A 38 16.23 16.25 1.95
CA ARG A 38 16.50 17.55 2.53
C ARG A 38 15.24 18.20 3.10
N ALA A 39 14.12 18.11 2.38
CA ALA A 39 12.87 18.70 2.83
C ALA A 39 12.31 18.01 4.08
N VAL A 40 12.43 16.68 4.18
CA VAL A 40 12.03 15.92 5.36
C VAL A 40 12.87 16.31 6.58
N GLU A 41 14.19 16.45 6.43
CA GLU A 41 15.06 16.89 7.53
C GLU A 41 14.73 18.30 8.01
N VAL A 42 14.37 19.21 7.09
CA VAL A 42 13.91 20.56 7.44
C VAL A 42 12.63 20.51 8.25
N ILE A 43 11.63 19.73 7.82
CA ILE A 43 10.37 19.55 8.57
C ILE A 43 10.62 18.99 9.97
N ILE A 44 11.48 17.98 10.10
CA ILE A 44 11.82 17.43 11.43
C ILE A 44 12.43 18.51 12.32
N LYS A 45 13.37 19.28 11.81
CA LYS A 45 14.02 20.35 12.55
C LYS A 45 13.04 21.46 12.99
N GLU A 46 12.05 21.78 12.15
CA GLU A 46 11.08 22.85 12.43
C GLU A 46 9.93 22.41 13.33
N VAL A 47 9.44 21.17 13.17
CA VAL A 47 8.25 20.68 13.87
C VAL A 47 8.59 20.10 15.23
N LYS A 48 9.68 19.32 15.34
CA LYS A 48 10.11 18.67 16.57
C LYS A 48 10.11 19.62 17.80
N PRO A 49 10.67 20.86 17.76
CA PRO A 49 10.66 21.75 18.91
C PRO A 49 9.26 22.25 19.31
N LYS A 50 8.28 22.21 18.41
CA LYS A 50 6.91 22.67 18.66
C LYS A 50 6.06 21.62 19.37
N ILE A 51 6.48 20.36 19.39
CA ILE A 51 5.80 19.27 20.08
C ILE A 51 6.18 19.31 21.56
N LYS A 52 5.22 19.63 22.43
CA LYS A 52 5.46 19.79 23.88
C LYS A 52 5.68 18.46 24.60
N ASP A 53 4.88 17.45 24.27
CA ASP A 53 5.01 16.11 24.84
C ASP A 53 6.31 15.44 24.36
N GLU A 54 7.13 15.00 25.29
CA GLU A 54 8.46 14.45 25.01
C GLU A 54 8.39 13.11 24.25
N LYS A 55 7.44 12.24 24.59
CA LYS A 55 7.23 10.96 23.94
C LYS A 55 6.73 11.15 22.51
N LEU A 56 5.77 12.04 22.28
CA LEU A 56 5.27 12.36 20.93
C LEU A 56 6.35 13.01 20.07
N ARG A 57 7.19 13.86 20.67
CA ARG A 57 8.35 14.46 20.01
C ARG A 57 9.33 13.40 19.52
N TRP A 58 9.64 12.46 20.38
CA TRP A 58 10.49 11.31 20.06
C TRP A 58 9.86 10.43 19.00
N MET A 59 8.58 10.11 19.11
CA MET A 59 7.85 9.33 18.10
C MET A 59 7.87 10.03 16.74
N PHE A 60 7.60 11.32 16.68
CA PHE A 60 7.64 12.07 15.43
C PHE A 60 9.02 12.00 14.77
N GLU A 61 10.09 12.23 15.52
CA GLU A 61 11.46 12.19 15.01
C GLU A 61 11.84 10.82 14.43
N ASN A 62 11.36 9.73 15.04
CA ASN A 62 11.72 8.39 14.62
C ASN A 62 10.75 7.80 13.57
N CYS A 63 9.45 8.07 13.68
CA CYS A 63 8.47 7.46 12.80
C CYS A 63 8.30 8.22 11.48
N PHE A 64 8.33 9.56 11.51
CA PHE A 64 8.09 10.36 10.31
C PHE A 64 9.09 10.06 9.18
N PRO A 65 10.41 9.97 9.41
CA PRO A 65 11.37 9.65 8.35
C PRO A 65 11.60 8.15 8.14
N ASN A 66 10.98 7.26 8.91
CA ASN A 66 11.34 5.84 8.96
C ASN A 66 11.32 5.15 7.61
N THR A 67 10.31 5.42 6.78
CA THR A 67 10.24 4.85 5.42
C THR A 67 11.48 5.19 4.60
N LEU A 68 11.90 6.44 4.60
CA LEU A 68 13.08 6.90 3.87
C LEU A 68 14.38 6.35 4.49
N ASP A 69 14.44 6.34 5.82
CA ASP A 69 15.63 5.90 6.55
C ASP A 69 15.91 4.40 6.38
N THR A 70 14.86 3.54 6.25
CA THR A 70 15.03 2.09 6.45
C THR A 70 14.47 1.19 5.35
N THR A 71 13.43 1.58 4.62
CA THR A 71 12.65 0.67 3.77
C THR A 71 12.82 0.91 2.26
N VAL A 72 13.35 2.05 1.87
CA VAL A 72 13.49 2.44 0.46
C VAL A 72 14.70 1.79 -0.18
N ARG A 73 14.53 1.30 -1.42
CA ARG A 73 15.59 0.93 -2.35
C ARG A 73 15.42 1.73 -3.63
N TYR A 74 16.17 2.84 -3.73
CA TYR A 74 16.13 3.75 -4.87
C TYR A 74 17.34 3.55 -5.78
N LYS A 75 17.10 3.48 -7.09
CA LYS A 75 18.15 3.39 -8.12
C LYS A 75 17.66 3.99 -9.45
N MET A 76 18.58 4.21 -10.36
CA MET A 76 18.25 4.43 -11.77
C MET A 76 18.26 3.09 -12.51
N LYS A 77 17.25 2.83 -13.32
CA LYS A 77 17.10 1.64 -14.17
C LYS A 77 16.76 2.12 -15.59
N ASN A 78 17.66 1.88 -16.55
CA ASN A 78 17.49 2.33 -17.93
C ASN A 78 17.16 3.82 -18.02
N ASP A 79 17.92 4.66 -17.37
CA ASP A 79 17.78 6.12 -17.31
C ASP A 79 16.44 6.63 -16.70
N ARG A 80 15.69 5.75 -16.04
CA ARG A 80 14.46 6.10 -15.33
C ARG A 80 14.60 5.80 -13.83
N PRO A 81 14.01 6.63 -12.97
CA PRO A 81 13.98 6.32 -11.55
C PRO A 81 13.17 5.05 -11.29
N ASP A 82 13.67 4.23 -10.39
CA ASP A 82 13.08 2.99 -9.92
C ASP A 82 13.18 2.92 -8.39
N THR A 83 12.05 2.77 -7.73
CA THR A 83 11.97 2.72 -6.27
C THR A 83 11.16 1.51 -5.81
N PHE A 84 11.79 0.67 -5.00
CA PHE A 84 11.15 -0.43 -4.32
C PHE A 84 11.07 -0.12 -2.83
N ILE A 85 9.91 -0.30 -2.21
CA ILE A 85 9.70 0.01 -0.78
C ILE A 85 9.15 -1.23 -0.09
N ILE A 86 9.93 -1.77 0.83
CA ILE A 86 9.50 -2.90 1.65
C ILE A 86 8.57 -2.42 2.77
N THR A 87 7.75 -3.31 3.33
CA THR A 87 6.89 -2.98 4.49
C THR A 87 7.71 -2.62 5.73
N GLY A 88 8.88 -3.22 5.88
CA GLY A 88 9.82 -3.00 6.98
C GLY A 88 10.12 -4.26 7.77
N ASP A 89 9.12 -5.07 8.03
CA ASP A 89 9.20 -6.39 8.65
C ASP A 89 9.30 -7.52 7.61
N ILE A 90 8.73 -7.30 6.40
CA ILE A 90 8.78 -8.26 5.29
C ILE A 90 9.56 -7.64 4.13
N ASP A 91 10.46 -8.40 3.52
CA ASP A 91 11.25 -7.98 2.36
C ASP A 91 10.47 -8.13 1.05
N ALA A 92 9.33 -7.46 0.98
CA ALA A 92 8.46 -7.40 -0.18
C ALA A 92 7.72 -6.05 -0.23
N MET A 93 7.22 -5.69 -1.40
CA MET A 93 6.50 -4.45 -1.66
C MET A 93 5.02 -4.73 -1.94
N TRP A 94 4.14 -4.28 -1.06
CA TRP A 94 2.70 -4.18 -1.32
C TRP A 94 2.39 -2.90 -2.10
N LEU A 95 1.48 -2.97 -3.06
CA LEU A 95 1.04 -1.79 -3.83
C LEU A 95 0.35 -0.77 -2.93
N ARG A 96 -0.48 -1.21 -2.00
CA ARG A 96 -1.14 -0.39 -0.97
C ARG A 96 -0.13 0.30 -0.08
N ASP A 97 0.72 -0.51 0.58
CA ASP A 97 1.64 -0.05 1.62
C ASP A 97 2.65 0.94 1.07
N SER A 98 3.28 0.63 -0.05
CA SER A 98 4.29 1.49 -0.66
C SER A 98 3.74 2.87 -1.02
N SER A 99 2.48 2.94 -1.49
CA SER A 99 1.79 4.21 -1.75
C SER A 99 1.50 4.99 -0.46
N ALA A 100 1.04 4.30 0.59
CA ALA A 100 0.72 4.91 1.88
C ALA A 100 1.97 5.41 2.61
N GLN A 101 3.08 4.64 2.54
CA GLN A 101 4.35 4.97 3.18
C GLN A 101 4.98 6.28 2.65
N VAL A 102 4.78 6.63 1.37
CA VAL A 102 5.32 7.88 0.82
C VAL A 102 4.32 9.04 0.87
N TRP A 103 3.05 8.75 1.18
CA TRP A 103 1.98 9.76 1.17
C TRP A 103 2.28 11.02 2.00
N PRO A 104 2.86 10.94 3.22
CA PRO A 104 3.19 12.11 4.03
C PRO A 104 4.23 13.04 3.39
N TYR A 105 5.02 12.53 2.44
CA TYR A 105 6.11 13.29 1.81
C TYR A 105 5.70 14.00 0.52
N LEU A 106 4.55 13.68 -0.06
CA LEU A 106 4.10 14.26 -1.32
C LEU A 106 4.11 15.79 -1.33
N PRO A 107 3.65 16.52 -0.29
CA PRO A 107 3.69 17.98 -0.27
C PRO A 107 5.11 18.55 -0.28
N LEU A 108 6.11 17.76 0.08
CA LEU A 108 7.51 18.19 0.19
C LEU A 108 8.29 18.07 -1.14
N MET A 109 7.73 17.39 -2.14
CA MET A 109 8.37 17.21 -3.46
C MET A 109 8.69 18.54 -4.17
N LYS A 110 7.90 19.59 -3.94
CA LYS A 110 8.12 20.91 -4.53
C LYS A 110 9.44 21.55 -4.12
N ASP A 111 9.95 21.18 -2.94
CA ASP A 111 11.17 21.74 -2.34
C ASP A 111 12.34 20.73 -2.35
N ASP A 112 12.12 19.52 -2.90
CA ASP A 112 13.10 18.43 -2.92
C ASP A 112 12.94 17.57 -4.18
N ARG A 113 13.80 17.83 -5.16
CA ARG A 113 13.78 17.14 -6.46
C ARG A 113 14.17 15.65 -6.33
N ASP A 114 15.08 15.32 -5.42
CA ASP A 114 15.50 13.93 -5.22
C ASP A 114 14.33 13.11 -4.64
N LEU A 115 13.57 13.70 -3.73
CA LEU A 115 12.33 13.11 -3.21
C LEU A 115 11.27 12.96 -4.31
N GLN A 116 11.14 13.94 -5.20
CA GLN A 116 10.25 13.84 -6.37
C GLN A 116 10.66 12.66 -7.26
N PHE A 117 11.95 12.49 -7.56
CA PHE A 117 12.44 11.35 -8.33
C PHE A 117 12.22 10.01 -7.64
N LEU A 118 12.40 9.94 -6.33
CA LEU A 118 12.08 8.74 -5.56
C LEU A 118 10.61 8.34 -5.73
N ILE A 119 9.68 9.28 -5.63
CA ILE A 119 8.25 9.00 -5.77
C ILE A 119 7.88 8.67 -7.23
N ALA A 120 8.46 9.35 -8.20
CA ALA A 120 8.33 8.98 -9.62
C ALA A 120 8.82 7.54 -9.87
N GLY A 121 9.94 7.16 -9.24
CA GLY A 121 10.48 5.80 -9.30
C GLY A 121 9.53 4.76 -8.71
N LEU A 122 8.83 5.09 -7.63
CA LEU A 122 7.81 4.20 -7.07
C LEU A 122 6.63 3.99 -8.02
N ILE A 123 6.15 5.06 -8.66
CA ILE A 123 5.07 4.96 -9.66
C ILE A 123 5.52 4.09 -10.84
N ASN A 124 6.76 4.23 -11.32
CA ASN A 124 7.31 3.37 -12.37
C ASN A 124 7.35 1.90 -11.94
N ARG A 125 7.81 1.62 -10.72
CA ARG A 125 7.87 0.25 -10.17
C ARG A 125 6.46 -0.35 -10.01
N GLN A 126 5.50 0.40 -9.51
CA GLN A 126 4.11 -0.06 -9.39
C GLN A 126 3.49 -0.35 -10.77
N THR A 127 3.84 0.44 -11.78
CA THR A 127 3.46 0.18 -13.18
C THR A 127 3.98 -1.19 -13.66
N GLU A 128 5.27 -1.47 -13.46
CA GLU A 128 5.87 -2.78 -13.79
C GLU A 128 5.16 -3.92 -13.05
N CYS A 129 4.89 -3.74 -11.75
CA CYS A 129 4.17 -4.73 -10.94
C CYS A 129 2.78 -5.05 -11.49
N ILE A 130 1.99 -4.03 -11.83
CA ILE A 130 0.63 -4.22 -12.40
C ILE A 130 0.70 -4.94 -13.75
N LEU A 131 1.70 -4.64 -14.58
CA LEU A 131 1.90 -5.32 -15.86
C LEU A 131 2.30 -6.79 -15.70
N ILE A 132 2.99 -7.15 -14.61
CA ILE A 132 3.32 -8.54 -14.29
C ILE A 132 2.04 -9.30 -13.90
N ASP A 133 1.28 -8.82 -12.93
CA ASP A 133 0.00 -9.41 -12.51
C ASP A 133 -0.88 -8.42 -11.75
N PRO A 134 -2.02 -8.01 -12.30
CA PRO A 134 -2.94 -7.08 -11.62
C PRO A 134 -3.72 -7.71 -10.47
N TYR A 135 -3.65 -9.02 -10.29
CA TYR A 135 -4.28 -9.73 -9.17
C TYR A 135 -3.38 -9.87 -7.95
N ALA A 136 -2.07 -9.59 -8.10
CA ALA A 136 -1.14 -9.66 -7.00
C ALA A 136 -1.19 -8.38 -6.13
N ASN A 137 -1.14 -8.57 -4.82
CA ASN A 137 -1.04 -7.48 -3.83
C ASN A 137 0.42 -7.17 -3.48
N ALA A 138 1.32 -8.16 -3.52
CA ALA A 138 2.71 -8.03 -3.07
C ALA A 138 3.72 -8.62 -4.07
N PHE A 139 4.86 -7.94 -4.20
CA PHE A 139 5.91 -8.23 -5.17
C PHE A 139 7.29 -8.31 -4.53
N ASN A 140 8.16 -9.13 -5.13
CA ASN A 140 9.57 -9.23 -4.79
C ASN A 140 10.41 -8.20 -5.56
N ASP A 141 11.61 -7.88 -5.07
CA ASP A 141 12.59 -7.09 -5.82
C ASP A 141 13.40 -7.99 -6.76
N GLY A 142 12.70 -8.64 -7.70
CA GLY A 142 13.22 -9.58 -8.67
C GLY A 142 12.56 -10.97 -8.59
N PRO A 143 13.04 -11.97 -9.36
CA PRO A 143 12.41 -13.28 -9.49
C PRO A 143 12.80 -14.23 -8.35
N LEU A 144 12.37 -13.94 -7.12
CA LEU A 144 12.71 -14.70 -5.92
C LEU A 144 11.76 -15.86 -5.61
N GLY A 145 10.55 -15.84 -6.16
CA GLY A 145 9.47 -16.81 -5.89
C GLY A 145 8.55 -16.39 -4.76
N SER A 146 7.41 -17.09 -4.64
CA SER A 146 6.48 -16.88 -3.54
C SER A 146 7.10 -17.24 -2.20
N TYR A 147 6.81 -16.45 -1.18
CA TYR A 147 7.13 -16.80 0.20
C TYR A 147 6.25 -17.94 0.73
N TRP A 148 5.02 -18.07 0.20
CA TRP A 148 4.02 -19.02 0.64
C TRP A 148 3.92 -20.20 -0.30
N GLU A 149 4.63 -21.30 0.02
CA GLU A 149 4.62 -22.54 -0.79
C GLU A 149 3.24 -23.23 -0.81
N THR A 150 2.36 -22.90 0.15
CA THR A 150 1.01 -23.47 0.29
C THR A 150 -0.08 -22.66 -0.41
N ASP A 151 0.30 -21.64 -1.22
CA ASP A 151 -0.64 -20.88 -2.02
C ASP A 151 -1.05 -21.63 -3.28
N HIS A 152 -2.36 -21.80 -3.45
CA HIS A 152 -2.98 -22.38 -4.63
C HIS A 152 -3.71 -21.29 -5.41
N THR A 153 -3.06 -20.76 -6.45
CA THR A 153 -3.61 -19.74 -7.33
C THR A 153 -3.04 -19.91 -8.75
N GLN A 154 -3.69 -19.30 -9.75
CA GLN A 154 -3.20 -19.34 -11.12
C GLN A 154 -2.06 -18.33 -11.32
N HIS A 155 -1.19 -18.61 -12.29
CA HIS A 155 -0.16 -17.67 -12.76
C HIS A 155 0.83 -17.16 -11.72
N MET A 156 1.22 -18.00 -10.75
CA MET A 156 2.24 -17.64 -9.79
C MET A 156 3.61 -17.58 -10.47
N VAL A 157 4.13 -16.36 -10.71
CA VAL A 157 5.46 -16.11 -11.26
C VAL A 157 6.43 -15.69 -10.17
N LYS A 158 7.74 -15.77 -10.43
CA LYS A 158 8.78 -15.56 -9.39
C LYS A 158 8.89 -14.14 -8.86
N GLU A 159 8.35 -13.16 -9.58
CA GLU A 159 8.28 -11.77 -9.17
C GLU A 159 7.20 -11.51 -8.12
N LEU A 160 6.26 -12.43 -7.93
CA LEU A 160 5.19 -12.28 -6.95
C LEU A 160 5.63 -12.80 -5.58
N HIS A 161 5.42 -11.99 -4.56
CA HIS A 161 5.53 -12.41 -3.16
C HIS A 161 4.24 -13.09 -2.71
N GLU A 162 3.08 -12.47 -3.03
CA GLU A 162 1.74 -12.97 -2.71
C GLU A 162 0.74 -12.53 -3.80
N ARG A 163 -0.26 -13.40 -4.09
CA ARG A 163 -1.25 -13.14 -5.13
C ARG A 163 -2.67 -13.08 -4.56
N LYS A 164 -2.89 -12.25 -3.55
CA LYS A 164 -4.22 -11.98 -2.99
C LYS A 164 -4.89 -10.82 -3.74
N TRP A 165 -6.05 -11.09 -4.34
CA TRP A 165 -6.83 -10.06 -5.04
C TRP A 165 -7.53 -9.12 -4.08
N GLU A 166 -7.15 -7.86 -4.14
CA GLU A 166 -7.69 -6.74 -3.39
C GLU A 166 -7.97 -5.57 -4.33
N ILE A 167 -9.18 -5.00 -4.31
CA ILE A 167 -9.54 -3.86 -5.16
C ILE A 167 -8.61 -2.67 -4.89
N ASP A 168 -8.34 -2.39 -3.63
CA ASP A 168 -7.55 -1.24 -3.21
C ASP A 168 -6.09 -1.33 -3.65
N SER A 169 -5.52 -2.53 -3.80
CA SER A 169 -4.17 -2.72 -4.33
C SER A 169 -3.98 -2.07 -5.71
N LEU A 170 -5.03 -2.02 -6.54
CA LEU A 170 -4.98 -1.32 -7.82
C LEU A 170 -5.42 0.16 -7.74
N CYS A 171 -6.14 0.55 -6.69
CA CYS A 171 -6.57 1.93 -6.49
C CYS A 171 -5.43 2.84 -5.98
N TYR A 172 -4.57 2.32 -5.10
CA TYR A 172 -3.48 3.08 -4.49
C TYR A 172 -2.46 3.62 -5.52
N PRO A 173 -1.99 2.85 -6.52
CA PRO A 173 -1.11 3.36 -7.57
C PRO A 173 -1.74 4.49 -8.40
N ILE A 174 -3.03 4.40 -8.73
CA ILE A 174 -3.75 5.48 -9.43
C ILE A 174 -3.78 6.73 -8.58
N ARG A 175 -4.18 6.60 -7.31
CA ARG A 175 -4.22 7.72 -6.36
C ARG A 175 -2.85 8.38 -6.20
N LEU A 176 -1.78 7.60 -6.11
CA LEU A 176 -0.41 8.10 -5.97
C LEU A 176 0.00 8.90 -7.21
N ALA A 177 -0.18 8.33 -8.41
CA ALA A 177 0.16 8.97 -9.67
C ALA A 177 -0.65 10.25 -9.90
N TYR A 178 -1.95 10.24 -9.59
CA TYR A 178 -2.81 11.42 -9.68
C TYR A 178 -2.34 12.54 -8.75
N GLN A 179 -2.04 12.22 -7.49
CA GLN A 179 -1.58 13.22 -6.52
C GLN A 179 -0.19 13.77 -6.87
N TYR A 180 0.73 12.90 -7.33
CA TYR A 180 2.03 13.31 -7.85
C TYR A 180 1.86 14.35 -8.97
N TRP A 181 1.09 14.02 -9.99
CA TRP A 181 0.82 14.92 -11.11
C TRP A 181 0.13 16.24 -10.68
N THR A 182 -0.85 16.14 -9.79
CA THR A 182 -1.58 17.31 -9.30
C THR A 182 -0.64 18.32 -8.61
N LEU A 183 0.33 17.83 -7.84
CA LEU A 183 1.27 18.66 -7.09
C LEU A 183 2.43 19.17 -7.94
N THR A 184 2.97 18.33 -8.84
CA THR A 184 4.20 18.64 -9.58
C THR A 184 3.95 19.15 -10.99
N LYS A 185 2.80 18.83 -11.57
CA LYS A 185 2.47 18.98 -13.00
C LYS A 185 3.41 18.20 -13.95
N ASP A 186 4.27 17.36 -13.38
CA ASP A 186 5.16 16.49 -14.14
C ASP A 186 4.39 15.33 -14.76
N THR A 187 4.46 15.19 -16.07
CA THR A 187 3.81 14.12 -16.84
C THR A 187 4.78 13.02 -17.26
N SER A 188 6.04 13.09 -16.89
CA SER A 188 7.09 12.12 -17.31
C SER A 188 6.84 10.68 -16.83
N ILE A 189 6.06 10.52 -15.74
CA ILE A 189 5.64 9.22 -15.21
C ILE A 189 4.59 8.52 -16.10
N PHE A 190 3.86 9.27 -16.91
CA PHE A 190 2.78 8.75 -17.76
C PHE A 190 3.32 8.22 -19.08
N SER A 191 4.02 7.11 -19.02
CA SER A 191 4.55 6.41 -20.19
C SER A 191 3.48 5.56 -20.89
N ALA A 192 3.81 4.99 -22.04
CA ALA A 192 2.96 4.00 -22.71
C ALA A 192 2.70 2.79 -21.80
N ASP A 193 3.70 2.34 -21.03
CA ASP A 193 3.56 1.22 -20.08
C ASP A 193 2.57 1.56 -18.96
N TRP A 194 2.61 2.81 -18.46
CA TRP A 194 1.65 3.25 -17.45
C TRP A 194 0.22 3.19 -17.99
N HIS A 195 0.00 3.67 -19.20
CA HIS A 195 -1.32 3.60 -19.86
C HIS A 195 -1.78 2.15 -20.04
N GLU A 196 -0.91 1.24 -20.52
CA GLU A 196 -1.25 -0.18 -20.64
C GLU A 196 -1.55 -0.83 -19.27
N ALA A 197 -0.81 -0.48 -18.22
CA ALA A 197 -1.12 -0.91 -16.86
C ALA A 197 -2.52 -0.44 -16.43
N MET A 198 -2.91 0.79 -16.74
CA MET A 198 -4.25 1.31 -16.39
C MET A 198 -5.36 0.63 -17.17
N LYS A 199 -5.14 0.30 -18.44
CA LYS A 199 -6.09 -0.52 -19.20
C LYS A 199 -6.26 -1.91 -18.59
N LEU A 200 -5.17 -2.49 -18.10
CA LEU A 200 -5.21 -3.77 -17.40
C LEU A 200 -6.00 -3.67 -16.08
N VAL A 201 -5.84 -2.58 -15.30
CA VAL A 201 -6.63 -2.31 -14.09
C VAL A 201 -8.13 -2.26 -14.42
N VAL A 202 -8.53 -1.48 -15.42
CA VAL A 202 -9.95 -1.35 -15.82
C VAL A 202 -10.51 -2.68 -16.30
N ARG A 203 -9.74 -3.46 -17.07
CA ARG A 203 -10.12 -4.81 -17.48
C ARG A 203 -10.33 -5.74 -16.30
N THR A 204 -9.42 -5.74 -15.32
CA THR A 204 -9.51 -6.53 -14.09
C THR A 204 -10.74 -6.16 -13.27
N PHE A 205 -11.02 -4.88 -13.10
CA PHE A 205 -12.24 -4.43 -12.42
C PHE A 205 -13.52 -4.91 -13.11
N LYS A 206 -13.57 -4.83 -14.45
CA LYS A 206 -14.71 -5.33 -15.24
C LYS A 206 -14.87 -6.84 -15.12
N GLU A 207 -13.79 -7.61 -15.17
CA GLU A 207 -13.81 -9.05 -14.97
C GLU A 207 -14.37 -9.38 -13.58
N GLN A 208 -13.92 -8.69 -12.54
CA GLN A 208 -14.36 -8.91 -11.16
C GLN A 208 -15.74 -8.32 -10.84
N GLN A 209 -16.42 -7.62 -11.76
CA GLN A 209 -17.87 -7.43 -11.66
C GLN A 209 -18.64 -8.74 -11.86
N ARG A 210 -17.99 -9.80 -12.38
CA ARG A 210 -18.53 -11.15 -12.60
C ARG A 210 -19.83 -11.20 -13.41
N LYS A 211 -20.06 -10.20 -14.28
CA LYS A 211 -21.24 -10.13 -15.16
C LYS A 211 -21.26 -11.22 -16.24
N GLN A 212 -20.07 -11.70 -16.67
CA GLN A 212 -19.88 -12.71 -17.72
C GLN A 212 -19.43 -14.06 -17.17
N GLY A 213 -19.43 -14.24 -15.84
CA GLY A 213 -18.97 -15.45 -15.16
C GLY A 213 -18.11 -15.13 -13.96
N ILE A 214 -17.61 -16.19 -13.31
CA ILE A 214 -16.83 -16.05 -12.04
C ILE A 214 -15.44 -15.43 -12.25
N GLY A 215 -14.96 -15.34 -13.51
CA GLY A 215 -13.63 -14.87 -13.83
C GLY A 215 -12.57 -15.98 -13.78
N THR A 216 -11.29 -15.58 -13.90
CA THR A 216 -10.15 -16.51 -13.94
C THR A 216 -9.39 -16.59 -12.62
N TYR A 217 -9.70 -15.72 -11.65
CA TYR A 217 -8.99 -15.64 -10.38
C TYR A 217 -9.60 -16.53 -9.32
N SER A 218 -8.77 -17.36 -8.71
CA SER A 218 -9.06 -18.06 -7.45
C SER A 218 -7.81 -18.06 -6.57
N PHE A 219 -8.02 -18.19 -5.25
CA PHE A 219 -6.95 -18.28 -4.27
C PHE A 219 -7.37 -19.11 -3.07
N SER A 220 -6.57 -20.10 -2.73
CA SER A 220 -6.64 -20.79 -1.45
C SER A 220 -5.24 -21.01 -0.89
N ARG A 221 -5.14 -21.13 0.42
CA ARG A 221 -3.89 -21.40 1.14
C ARG A 221 -4.13 -22.51 2.14
N ASP A 222 -3.22 -23.48 2.22
CA ASP A 222 -3.23 -24.49 3.25
C ASP A 222 -2.67 -23.88 4.55
N CYS A 223 -3.55 -23.51 5.46
CA CYS A 223 -3.20 -22.81 6.69
C CYS A 223 -4.22 -23.05 7.81
N ASP A 224 -3.79 -22.84 9.06
CA ASP A 224 -4.65 -22.95 10.25
C ASP A 224 -5.57 -21.72 10.45
N ARG A 225 -5.36 -20.66 9.66
CA ARG A 225 -6.12 -19.40 9.71
C ARG A 225 -7.19 -19.38 8.61
N PRO A 226 -8.48 -19.58 8.92
CA PRO A 226 -9.53 -19.55 7.89
C PRO A 226 -9.61 -18.22 7.11
N THR A 227 -9.14 -17.12 7.71
CA THR A 227 -9.13 -15.80 7.08
C THR A 227 -8.01 -15.60 6.06
N ASP A 228 -7.03 -16.50 5.99
CA ASP A 228 -5.94 -16.42 5.02
C ASP A 228 -6.26 -17.13 3.70
N SER A 229 -7.42 -17.77 3.59
CA SER A 229 -7.85 -18.55 2.43
C SER A 229 -9.29 -18.23 2.03
N GLN A 230 -9.58 -18.30 0.74
CA GLN A 230 -10.94 -18.21 0.25
C GLN A 230 -11.64 -19.59 0.35
N ILE A 231 -12.94 -19.58 0.69
CA ILE A 231 -13.81 -20.77 0.66
C ILE A 231 -14.10 -21.21 -0.78
N ASN A 232 -14.82 -22.33 -0.95
CA ASN A 232 -15.24 -22.88 -2.24
C ASN A 232 -14.08 -23.08 -3.21
N ASN A 233 -13.04 -23.80 -2.78
CA ASN A 233 -11.83 -24.06 -3.57
C ASN A 233 -11.18 -22.79 -4.11
N GLY A 234 -11.14 -21.73 -3.32
CA GLY A 234 -10.50 -20.48 -3.68
C GLY A 234 -11.38 -19.45 -4.41
N TRP A 235 -12.61 -19.80 -4.77
CA TRP A 235 -13.50 -18.92 -5.54
C TRP A 235 -14.27 -17.92 -4.67
N GLY A 236 -14.30 -18.12 -3.36
CA GLY A 236 -15.02 -17.26 -2.42
C GLY A 236 -16.53 -17.54 -2.36
N ALA A 237 -17.23 -16.71 -1.62
CA ALA A 237 -18.69 -16.80 -1.51
C ALA A 237 -19.37 -16.44 -2.85
N PRO A 238 -20.47 -17.10 -3.21
CA PRO A 238 -21.25 -16.74 -4.39
C PRO A 238 -21.79 -15.31 -4.29
N VAL A 239 -21.77 -14.58 -5.40
CA VAL A 239 -22.32 -13.23 -5.50
C VAL A 239 -23.34 -13.13 -6.63
N LYS A 240 -24.35 -12.27 -6.46
CA LYS A 240 -25.22 -11.86 -7.57
C LYS A 240 -24.59 -10.63 -8.23
N PRO A 241 -24.21 -10.68 -9.51
CA PRO A 241 -23.64 -9.51 -10.19
C PRO A 241 -24.62 -8.33 -10.21
N VAL A 242 -24.21 -7.22 -9.59
CA VAL A 242 -25.01 -5.99 -9.48
C VAL A 242 -24.24 -4.75 -9.97
N GLY A 243 -23.06 -4.96 -10.56
CA GLY A 243 -22.19 -3.89 -11.05
C GLY A 243 -21.05 -3.53 -10.10
N LEU A 244 -21.10 -3.96 -8.83
CA LEU A 244 -19.98 -3.83 -7.90
C LEU A 244 -18.86 -4.80 -8.25
N ILE A 245 -17.63 -4.43 -7.90
CA ILE A 245 -16.42 -5.23 -8.07
C ILE A 245 -16.30 -6.18 -6.88
N VAL A 246 -16.07 -7.46 -7.13
CA VAL A 246 -15.78 -8.46 -6.09
C VAL A 246 -14.33 -8.32 -5.64
N SER A 247 -14.09 -8.19 -4.34
CA SER A 247 -12.78 -8.30 -3.71
C SER A 247 -12.68 -9.64 -2.99
N SER A 248 -11.64 -10.40 -3.26
CA SER A 248 -11.43 -11.67 -2.55
C SER A 248 -10.82 -11.44 -1.17
N PHE A 249 -10.00 -10.42 -1.04
CA PHE A 249 -9.36 -10.05 0.23
C PHE A 249 -9.64 -8.60 0.58
N ARG A 250 -9.45 -8.26 1.85
CA ARG A 250 -9.56 -6.91 2.41
C ARG A 250 -8.17 -6.26 2.46
N PRO A 251 -8.08 -4.93 2.67
CA PRO A 251 -6.79 -4.25 2.87
C PRO A 251 -5.96 -4.76 4.06
N SER A 252 -6.53 -5.62 4.90
CA SER A 252 -5.86 -6.32 6.00
C SER A 252 -5.33 -7.70 5.62
N ASP A 253 -5.33 -8.02 4.33
CA ASP A 253 -4.97 -9.34 3.75
C ASP A 253 -5.88 -10.50 4.17
N ASP A 254 -6.99 -10.23 4.86
CA ASP A 254 -7.99 -11.22 5.24
C ASP A 254 -9.01 -11.48 4.14
N ALA A 255 -9.43 -12.73 3.98
CA ALA A 255 -10.48 -13.13 3.06
C ALA A 255 -11.82 -12.46 3.37
N THR A 256 -12.50 -11.99 2.33
CA THR A 256 -13.85 -11.44 2.48
C THR A 256 -14.88 -12.55 2.67
N GLN A 257 -15.78 -12.41 3.64
CA GLN A 257 -16.97 -13.26 3.76
C GLN A 257 -18.05 -12.85 2.75
N PHE A 258 -18.19 -11.54 2.50
CA PHE A 258 -19.08 -10.95 1.50
C PHE A 258 -18.22 -10.29 0.42
N GLY A 259 -18.28 -10.77 -0.82
CA GLY A 259 -17.38 -10.37 -1.89
C GLY A 259 -17.46 -8.88 -2.27
N PHE A 260 -18.60 -8.20 -2.03
CA PHE A 260 -18.70 -6.75 -2.29
C PHE A 260 -18.20 -5.94 -1.11
N LEU A 261 -16.89 -5.70 -1.06
CA LEU A 261 -16.27 -4.83 -0.07
C LEU A 261 -16.57 -3.37 -0.41
N ILE A 262 -17.56 -2.79 0.26
CA ILE A 262 -18.09 -1.46 -0.07
C ILE A 262 -17.03 -0.35 0.00
N PRO A 263 -16.19 -0.22 1.06
CA PRO A 263 -15.17 0.82 1.10
C PRO A 263 -14.19 0.77 -0.08
N SER A 264 -13.76 -0.43 -0.49
CA SER A 264 -12.86 -0.57 -1.64
C SER A 264 -13.56 -0.28 -2.98
N ASN A 265 -14.87 -0.60 -3.12
CA ASN A 265 -15.66 -0.17 -4.26
C ASN A 265 -15.79 1.36 -4.33
N MET A 266 -16.01 2.04 -3.20
CA MET A 266 -16.00 3.51 -3.15
C MET A 266 -14.63 4.09 -3.55
N PHE A 267 -13.55 3.44 -3.13
CA PHE A 267 -12.19 3.84 -3.53
C PHE A 267 -11.98 3.64 -5.04
N ALA A 268 -12.47 2.53 -5.62
CA ALA A 268 -12.43 2.30 -7.07
C ALA A 268 -13.16 3.41 -7.85
N VAL A 269 -14.33 3.87 -7.40
CA VAL A 269 -15.05 5.01 -8.01
C VAL A 269 -14.16 6.26 -8.04
N VAL A 270 -13.53 6.62 -6.92
CA VAL A 270 -12.65 7.79 -6.86
C VAL A 270 -11.44 7.62 -7.77
N SER A 271 -10.80 6.45 -7.75
CA SER A 271 -9.62 6.15 -8.56
C SER A 271 -9.93 6.16 -10.06
N LEU A 272 -11.08 5.62 -10.47
CA LEU A 272 -11.51 5.63 -11.88
C LEU A 272 -11.81 7.06 -12.38
N ARG A 273 -12.35 7.94 -11.54
CA ARG A 273 -12.53 9.36 -11.87
C ARG A 273 -11.19 10.06 -12.03
N GLN A 274 -10.24 9.82 -11.11
CA GLN A 274 -8.88 10.36 -11.21
C GLN A 274 -8.18 9.85 -12.49
N LEU A 275 -8.33 8.56 -12.80
CA LEU A 275 -7.78 7.97 -14.03
C LEU A 275 -8.38 8.64 -15.27
N SER A 276 -9.69 8.85 -15.31
CA SER A 276 -10.36 9.55 -16.40
C SER A 276 -9.81 10.96 -16.62
N GLU A 277 -9.52 11.70 -15.55
CA GLU A 277 -8.91 13.03 -15.65
C GLU A 277 -7.51 12.97 -16.25
N ILE A 278 -6.68 12.00 -15.85
CA ILE A 278 -5.32 11.80 -16.41
C ILE A 278 -5.42 11.44 -17.91
N GLU A 279 -6.27 10.47 -18.25
CA GLU A 279 -6.42 10.00 -19.63
C GLU A 279 -6.90 11.11 -20.57
N HIS A 280 -7.79 11.97 -20.10
CA HIS A 280 -8.26 13.11 -20.84
C HIS A 280 -7.16 14.21 -20.96
N ALA A 281 -6.52 14.58 -19.84
CA ALA A 281 -5.65 15.74 -19.80
C ALA A 281 -4.23 15.48 -20.32
N VAL A 282 -3.70 14.26 -20.13
CA VAL A 282 -2.30 13.92 -20.46
C VAL A 282 -2.22 13.19 -21.80
N TYR A 283 -3.07 12.17 -21.98
CA TYR A 283 -3.00 11.31 -23.19
C TYR A 283 -3.97 11.74 -24.28
N ASN A 284 -4.98 12.56 -23.97
CA ASN A 284 -6.10 12.88 -24.88
C ASN A 284 -6.88 11.63 -25.35
N HIS A 285 -6.93 10.57 -24.55
CA HIS A 285 -7.64 9.32 -24.83
C HIS A 285 -9.09 9.41 -24.35
N ILE A 286 -9.91 10.17 -25.09
CA ILE A 286 -11.30 10.50 -24.70
C ILE A 286 -12.17 9.27 -24.47
N ASP A 287 -12.03 8.23 -25.31
CA ASP A 287 -12.89 7.06 -25.20
C ASP A 287 -12.54 6.21 -23.97
N PHE A 288 -11.27 6.06 -23.64
CA PHE A 288 -10.86 5.36 -22.41
C PHE A 288 -11.21 6.17 -21.14
N ALA A 289 -11.10 7.50 -21.21
CA ALA A 289 -11.57 8.38 -20.13
C ALA A 289 -13.08 8.19 -19.87
N LYS A 290 -13.90 8.13 -20.93
CA LYS A 290 -15.36 7.85 -20.81
C LYS A 290 -15.62 6.44 -20.27
N GLU A 291 -14.83 5.45 -20.67
CA GLU A 291 -14.92 4.08 -20.16
C GLU A 291 -14.69 4.02 -18.65
N CYS A 292 -13.68 4.75 -18.15
CA CYS A 292 -13.41 4.88 -16.71
C CYS A 292 -14.59 5.50 -15.96
N ILE A 293 -15.20 6.57 -16.48
CA ILE A 293 -16.39 7.19 -15.88
C ILE A 293 -17.60 6.26 -15.91
N ALA A 294 -17.80 5.52 -17.01
CA ALA A 294 -18.91 4.58 -17.10
C ALA A 294 -18.81 3.40 -16.13
N LEU A 295 -17.56 3.04 -15.76
CA LEU A 295 -17.32 2.00 -14.76
C LEU A 295 -17.44 2.54 -13.32
N ALA A 296 -17.13 3.83 -13.08
CA ALA A 296 -17.21 4.51 -11.80
C ALA A 296 -18.65 4.81 -11.36
#